data_ca45ca8abfd6fe3c711240a75ffbd11c
#
_entry.id   ca45ca8abfd6fe3c711240a75ffbd11c
#
_cell.length_a   1.000
_cell.length_b   1.000
_cell.length_c   1.000
_cell.angle_alpha   90.00
_cell.angle_beta   90.00
_cell.angle_gamma   90.00
#
_symmetry.space_group_name_H-M   'P 1'
#
loop_
_entity.id
_entity.type
_entity.pdbx_description
1 polymer ?
#
loop_
_entity_poly.entity_id
_entity_poly.type
_entity_poly.pdbx_seq_one_letter_code
_entity_poly.pdbx_strand_id
1 'polypeptide(L)'
;MIEKFKNIFEGLDRAHGVTIVGESNGNGTKVKGKSFVKREPITNELWQKHLDGTDSLGVIPINDDNKCKWGCIDIDSYAGFDHQKLINKIKQFKLPLVVCRSKSGGAHVFLFTKDYVSASLM
;
A
#
# COMPACT_ATOMS: atom_id res chain seq x y z
N MET A 1 2.56 11.82 13.96
CA MET A 1 2.63 11.33 12.56
C MET A 1 2.08 9.91 12.42
N ILE A 2 2.50 8.98 13.25
CA ILE A 2 2.03 7.57 13.24
C ILE A 2 0.51 7.48 13.25
N GLU A 3 -0.17 8.17 14.18
CA GLU A 3 -1.62 8.13 14.31
C GLU A 3 -2.36 8.56 13.05
N LYS A 4 -1.88 9.60 12.37
CA LYS A 4 -2.48 10.06 11.10
C LYS A 4 -2.32 9.02 9.99
N PHE A 5 -1.10 8.47 9.87
CA PHE A 5 -0.80 7.45 8.85
C PHE A 5 -1.60 6.17 9.09
N LYS A 6 -1.60 5.69 10.33
CA LYS A 6 -2.38 4.53 10.76
C LYS A 6 -3.88 4.72 10.47
N ASN A 7 -4.45 5.87 10.83
CA ASN A 7 -5.86 6.16 10.59
C ASN A 7 -6.26 6.11 9.10
N ILE A 8 -5.34 6.44 8.20
CA ILE A 8 -5.57 6.38 6.75
C ILE A 8 -5.49 4.94 6.24
N PHE A 9 -4.49 4.16 6.69
CA PHE A 9 -4.15 2.84 6.15
C PHE A 9 -4.57 1.67 7.03
N GLU A 10 -5.25 1.88 8.14
CA GLU A 10 -5.72 0.78 8.99
C GLU A 10 -6.67 -0.17 8.25
N GLY A 11 -6.71 -1.39 8.69
CA GLY A 11 -7.56 -2.45 8.16
C GLY A 11 -7.68 -3.58 9.18
N LEU A 12 -7.33 -4.81 8.80
CA LEU A 12 -7.24 -5.93 9.73
C LEU A 12 -6.06 -5.71 10.68
N ASP A 13 -6.30 -5.76 11.99
CA ASP A 13 -5.28 -5.53 13.01
C ASP A 13 -4.60 -6.81 13.55
N ARG A 14 -5.26 -7.96 13.45
CA ARG A 14 -4.79 -9.25 14.00
C ARG A 14 -3.77 -10.00 13.14
N ALA A 15 -3.49 -9.51 11.94
CA ALA A 15 -2.50 -10.08 11.03
C ALA A 15 -1.97 -9.01 10.07
N HIS A 16 -0.78 -9.21 9.54
CA HIS A 16 -0.15 -8.30 8.60
C HIS A 16 0.80 -9.03 7.65
N GLY A 17 1.09 -8.39 6.52
CA GLY A 17 2.08 -8.87 5.57
C GLY A 17 3.50 -8.46 5.98
N VAL A 18 4.44 -9.35 5.79
CA VAL A 18 5.87 -9.13 5.97
C VAL A 18 6.58 -9.46 4.67
N THR A 19 7.48 -8.59 4.26
CA THR A 19 8.36 -8.86 3.11
C THR A 19 9.80 -8.76 3.55
N ILE A 20 10.53 -9.87 3.40
CA ILE A 20 11.97 -9.92 3.63
C ILE A 20 12.64 -9.69 2.27
N VAL A 21 13.39 -8.60 2.17
CA VAL A 21 14.16 -8.29 0.96
C VAL A 21 15.46 -9.06 1.03
N GLY A 22 15.76 -9.88 0.00
CA GLY A 22 17.03 -10.60 -0.09
C GLY A 22 18.19 -9.64 -0.33
N GLU A 23 19.42 -10.09 -0.06
CA GLU A 23 20.64 -9.30 -0.32
C GLU A 23 20.81 -9.06 -1.83
N SER A 24 21.16 -7.83 -2.18
CA SER A 24 21.47 -7.46 -3.57
C SER A 24 22.84 -7.98 -3.94
N ASN A 25 22.92 -8.87 -4.92
CA ASN A 25 24.20 -9.39 -5.44
C ASN A 25 24.92 -8.41 -6.40
N GLY A 26 24.68 -7.12 -6.31
CA GLY A 26 25.42 -6.09 -7.06
C GLY A 26 25.27 -6.11 -8.59
N ASN A 27 24.58 -7.08 -9.18
CA ASN A 27 24.48 -7.29 -10.64
C ASN A 27 23.19 -6.74 -11.26
N GLY A 28 22.46 -5.85 -10.59
CA GLY A 28 21.21 -5.28 -11.13
C GLY A 28 20.05 -6.26 -11.30
N THR A 29 20.21 -7.50 -10.86
CA THR A 29 19.14 -8.53 -10.90
C THR A 29 18.13 -8.25 -9.79
N LYS A 30 16.86 -8.28 -10.13
CA LYS A 30 15.76 -8.11 -9.18
C LYS A 30 15.86 -9.19 -8.10
N VAL A 31 16.21 -8.80 -6.87
CA VAL A 31 16.33 -9.72 -5.75
C VAL A 31 14.92 -10.20 -5.37
N LYS A 32 14.69 -11.51 -5.39
CA LYS A 32 13.43 -12.09 -4.96
C LYS A 32 13.27 -11.92 -3.45
N GLY A 33 12.40 -11.01 -3.04
CA GLY A 33 11.94 -10.93 -1.67
C GLY A 33 11.01 -12.11 -1.35
N LYS A 34 10.96 -12.53 -0.09
CA LYS A 34 9.99 -13.49 0.43
C LYS A 34 8.89 -12.74 1.17
N SER A 35 7.65 -12.90 0.72
CA SER A 35 6.48 -12.31 1.39
C SER A 35 5.61 -13.39 2.01
N PHE A 36 5.11 -13.11 3.21
CA PHE A 36 4.20 -14.01 3.94
C PHE A 36 3.31 -13.21 4.88
N VAL A 37 2.23 -13.84 5.34
CA VAL A 37 1.34 -13.26 6.34
C VAL A 37 1.76 -13.72 7.73
N LYS A 38 1.97 -12.77 8.64
CA LYS A 38 2.21 -13.01 10.06
C LYS A 38 0.92 -12.81 10.83
N ARG A 39 0.51 -13.82 11.59
CA ARG A 39 -0.74 -13.79 12.38
C ARG A 39 -0.50 -13.16 13.75
N GLU A 40 -0.07 -11.93 13.75
CA GLU A 40 0.19 -11.12 14.94
C GLU A 40 -0.35 -9.72 14.73
N PRO A 41 -0.76 -9.03 15.80
CA PRO A 41 -1.24 -7.66 15.71
C PRO A 41 -0.18 -6.70 15.14
N ILE A 42 -0.65 -5.65 14.47
CA ILE A 42 0.20 -4.55 14.03
C ILE A 42 0.45 -3.63 15.21
N THR A 43 1.70 -3.54 15.65
CA THR A 43 2.10 -2.66 16.76
C THR A 43 2.48 -1.26 16.26
N ASN A 44 2.46 -0.27 17.13
CA ASN A 44 2.95 1.08 16.81
C ASN A 44 4.43 1.06 16.40
N GLU A 45 5.21 0.14 16.96
CA GLU A 45 6.61 -0.05 16.56
C GLU A 45 6.73 -0.47 15.08
N LEU A 46 5.88 -1.37 14.60
CA LEU A 46 5.85 -1.78 13.18
C LEU A 46 5.49 -0.60 12.27
N TRP A 47 4.51 0.22 12.65
CA TRP A 47 4.18 1.44 11.94
C TRP A 47 5.36 2.42 11.88
N GLN A 48 6.06 2.60 13.02
CA GLN A 48 7.22 3.49 13.09
C GLN A 48 8.36 2.99 12.19
N LYS A 49 8.71 1.72 12.27
CA LYS A 49 9.76 1.11 11.44
C LYS A 49 9.45 1.24 9.94
N HIS A 50 8.16 1.11 9.57
CA HIS A 50 7.75 1.32 8.19
C HIS A 50 7.93 2.78 7.75
N LEU A 51 7.53 3.73 8.57
CA LEU A 51 7.71 5.16 8.29
C LEU A 51 9.18 5.57 8.23
N ASP A 52 10.02 4.95 9.05
CA ASP A 52 11.48 5.16 9.06
C ASP A 52 12.19 4.46 7.89
N GLY A 53 11.47 3.64 7.12
CA GLY A 53 12.00 2.89 5.99
C GLY A 53 12.89 1.69 6.39
N THR A 54 12.83 1.25 7.65
CA THR A 54 13.64 0.13 8.17
C THR A 54 13.00 -1.22 7.92
N ASP A 55 11.66 -1.29 7.95
CA ASP A 55 10.91 -2.52 7.72
C ASP A 55 9.74 -2.32 6.75
N SER A 56 9.39 -3.39 6.04
CA SER A 56 8.14 -3.43 5.27
C SER A 56 6.95 -3.74 6.17
N LEU A 57 5.80 -3.17 5.88
CA LEU A 57 4.54 -3.47 6.54
C LEU A 57 3.45 -3.63 5.50
N GLY A 58 2.88 -4.83 5.40
CA GLY A 58 1.72 -5.09 4.57
C GLY A 58 0.44 -5.02 5.40
N VAL A 59 -0.38 -4.01 5.17
CA VAL A 59 -1.69 -3.92 5.81
C VAL A 59 -2.72 -4.65 4.96
N ILE A 60 -3.54 -5.48 5.60
CA ILE A 60 -4.68 -6.15 4.96
C ILE A 60 -5.87 -5.19 5.03
N PRO A 61 -6.37 -4.66 3.90
CA PRO A 61 -7.39 -3.61 3.92
C PRO A 61 -8.72 -4.03 4.53
N ILE A 62 -9.12 -5.28 4.31
CA ILE A 62 -10.43 -5.81 4.73
C ILE A 62 -10.34 -6.30 6.17
N ASN A 63 -11.17 -5.75 7.05
CA ASN A 63 -11.28 -6.16 8.44
C ASN A 63 -12.23 -7.38 8.63
N ASP A 64 -12.39 -7.84 9.88
CA ASP A 64 -13.23 -9.00 10.22
C ASP A 64 -14.74 -8.77 9.96
N ASP A 65 -15.18 -7.52 9.79
CA ASP A 65 -16.54 -7.15 9.44
C ASP A 65 -16.78 -7.04 7.92
N ASN A 66 -15.84 -7.49 7.09
CA ASN A 66 -15.85 -7.33 5.64
C ASN A 66 -15.96 -5.87 5.19
N LYS A 67 -15.32 -4.97 5.90
CA LYS A 67 -15.28 -3.54 5.62
C LYS A 67 -13.85 -3.06 5.42
N CYS A 68 -13.69 -1.98 4.68
CA CYS A 68 -12.41 -1.33 4.46
C CYS A 68 -12.55 0.19 4.38
N LYS A 69 -11.44 0.90 4.57
CA LYS A 69 -11.35 2.37 4.46
C LYS A 69 -10.54 2.81 3.25
N TRP A 70 -9.87 1.89 2.61
CA TRP A 70 -9.06 2.19 1.44
C TRP A 70 -8.97 0.99 0.51
N GLY A 71 -8.77 1.29 -0.76
CA GLY A 71 -8.47 0.32 -1.79
C GLY A 71 -7.33 0.82 -2.66
N CYS A 72 -6.66 -0.07 -3.35
CA CYS A 72 -5.54 0.25 -4.22
C CYS A 72 -5.63 -0.50 -5.53
N ILE A 73 -5.44 0.23 -6.64
CA ILE A 73 -5.19 -0.35 -7.95
C ILE A 73 -3.70 -0.30 -8.20
N ASP A 74 -3.09 -1.44 -8.47
CA ASP A 74 -1.68 -1.55 -8.82
C ASP A 74 -1.50 -1.51 -10.34
N ILE A 75 -0.69 -0.57 -10.81
CA ILE A 75 -0.37 -0.41 -12.23
C ILE A 75 1.06 -0.86 -12.45
N ASP A 76 1.22 -2.05 -12.99
CA ASP A 76 2.48 -2.69 -13.33
C ASP A 76 2.92 -2.33 -14.76
N SER A 77 3.22 -1.06 -15.00
CA SER A 77 3.79 -0.62 -16.27
C SER A 77 5.14 0.02 -16.03
N TYR A 78 6.19 -0.63 -16.49
CA TYR A 78 7.56 -0.25 -16.15
C TYR A 78 8.24 0.62 -17.20
N ALA A 79 7.87 0.51 -18.45
CA ALA A 79 8.51 1.23 -19.56
C ALA A 79 7.70 2.47 -19.93
N GLY A 80 8.20 3.66 -19.55
CA GLY A 80 7.64 4.94 -20.01
C GLY A 80 6.26 5.27 -19.45
N PHE A 81 5.91 4.77 -18.25
CA PHE A 81 4.65 5.11 -17.63
C PHE A 81 4.60 6.60 -17.26
N ASP A 82 3.62 7.30 -17.80
CA ASP A 82 3.43 8.74 -17.58
C ASP A 82 2.44 8.98 -16.42
N HIS A 83 3.00 9.19 -15.22
CA HIS A 83 2.23 9.48 -14.01
C HIS A 83 1.42 10.77 -14.14
N GLN A 84 1.98 11.81 -14.81
CA GLN A 84 1.29 13.09 -14.99
C GLN A 84 0.06 12.95 -15.87
N LYS A 85 0.14 12.14 -16.91
CA LYS A 85 -1.01 11.85 -17.79
C LYS A 85 -2.14 11.17 -17.03
N LEU A 86 -1.81 10.21 -16.15
CA LEU A 86 -2.80 9.57 -15.28
C LEU A 86 -3.44 10.57 -14.31
N ILE A 87 -2.63 11.40 -13.65
CA ILE A 87 -3.11 12.44 -12.72
C ILE A 87 -4.04 13.42 -13.45
N ASN A 88 -3.69 13.85 -14.66
CA ASN A 88 -4.51 14.74 -15.45
C ASN A 88 -5.87 14.14 -15.79
N LYS A 89 -5.92 12.86 -16.16
CA LYS A 89 -7.19 12.14 -16.38
C LYS A 89 -8.04 12.06 -15.13
N ILE A 90 -7.43 11.69 -14.00
CA ILE A 90 -8.12 11.63 -12.70
C ILE A 90 -8.75 12.99 -12.36
N LYS A 91 -8.02 14.09 -12.55
CA LYS A 91 -8.52 15.44 -12.34
C LYS A 91 -9.65 15.81 -13.32
N GLN A 92 -9.49 15.45 -14.60
CA GLN A 92 -10.50 15.71 -15.63
C GLN A 92 -11.85 15.06 -15.30
N PHE A 93 -11.82 13.83 -14.80
CA PHE A 93 -13.03 13.09 -14.41
C PHE A 93 -13.44 13.35 -12.94
N LYS A 94 -12.75 14.24 -12.23
CA LYS A 94 -13.03 14.60 -10.83
C LYS A 94 -13.10 13.37 -9.90
N LEU A 95 -12.24 12.39 -10.15
CA LEU A 95 -12.18 11.18 -9.32
C LEU A 95 -11.39 11.45 -8.03
N PRO A 96 -11.87 10.95 -6.86
CA PRO A 96 -11.19 11.13 -5.58
C PRO A 96 -10.06 10.12 -5.39
N LEU A 97 -9.13 10.06 -6.33
CA LEU A 97 -8.05 9.10 -6.35
C LEU A 97 -6.69 9.76 -6.12
N VAL A 98 -5.83 9.08 -5.39
CA VAL A 98 -4.45 9.52 -5.11
C VAL A 98 -3.47 8.59 -5.81
N VAL A 99 -2.57 9.18 -6.60
CA VAL A 99 -1.54 8.45 -7.33
C VAL A 99 -0.22 8.53 -6.59
N CYS A 100 0.35 7.38 -6.26
CA CYS A 100 1.68 7.24 -5.70
C CYS A 100 2.57 6.46 -6.68
N ARG A 101 3.83 6.85 -6.78
CA ARG A 101 4.81 6.09 -7.56
C ARG A 101 5.14 4.79 -6.84
N SER A 102 5.08 3.66 -7.54
CA SER A 102 5.56 2.39 -6.98
C SER A 102 7.08 2.27 -7.06
N LYS A 103 7.65 1.39 -6.25
CA LYS A 103 9.10 1.14 -6.21
C LYS A 103 9.68 0.75 -7.58
N SER A 104 8.92 0.04 -8.39
CA SER A 104 9.33 -0.47 -9.70
C SER A 104 9.06 0.50 -10.86
N GLY A 105 8.55 1.71 -10.58
CA GLY A 105 8.29 2.75 -11.59
C GLY A 105 6.87 2.79 -12.13
N GLY A 106 6.00 1.85 -11.73
CA GLY A 106 4.55 1.91 -11.98
C GLY A 106 3.84 2.86 -11.00
N ALA A 107 2.57 2.61 -10.74
CA ALA A 107 1.79 3.43 -9.82
C ALA A 107 0.87 2.61 -8.92
N HIS A 108 0.70 3.08 -7.70
CA HIS A 108 -0.39 2.69 -6.81
C HIS A 108 -1.44 3.80 -6.83
N VAL A 109 -2.66 3.46 -7.18
CA VAL A 109 -3.77 4.41 -7.23
C VAL A 109 -4.72 4.08 -6.09
N PHE A 110 -4.77 4.97 -5.10
CA PHE A 110 -5.53 4.77 -3.87
C PHE A 110 -6.88 5.48 -3.91
N LEU A 111 -7.88 4.80 -3.37
CA LEU A 111 -9.14 5.38 -2.93
C LEU A 111 -9.20 5.31 -1.41
N PHE A 112 -9.48 6.44 -0.76
CA PHE A 112 -9.66 6.51 0.70
C PHE A 112 -11.07 6.95 1.03
N THR A 113 -11.66 6.37 2.08
CA THR A 113 -12.94 6.77 2.63
C THR A 113 -12.76 7.24 4.08
N LYS A 114 -13.64 8.15 4.52
CA LYS A 114 -13.61 8.65 5.90
C LYS A 114 -13.93 7.55 6.90
N ASP A 115 -14.96 6.78 6.60
CA ASP A 115 -15.47 5.71 7.45
C ASP A 115 -15.34 4.35 6.75
N TYR A 116 -15.41 3.26 7.51
CA TYR A 116 -15.42 1.93 6.95
C TYR A 116 -16.66 1.70 6.07
N VAL A 117 -16.43 1.20 4.88
CA VAL A 117 -17.47 0.80 3.92
C VAL A 117 -17.40 -0.69 3.64
N SER A 118 -18.49 -1.26 3.14
CA SER A 118 -18.47 -2.66 2.69
C SER A 118 -17.38 -2.88 1.64
N ALA A 119 -16.55 -3.91 1.82
CA ALA A 119 -15.48 -4.23 0.90
C ALA A 119 -15.99 -4.50 -0.54
N SER A 120 -17.23 -4.96 -0.67
CA SER A 120 -17.85 -5.18 -1.99
C SER A 120 -18.18 -3.89 -2.75
N LEU A 121 -18.17 -2.74 -2.06
CA LEU A 121 -18.41 -1.41 -2.65
C LEU A 121 -17.13 -0.65 -2.97
N MET A 122 -15.99 -1.10 -2.42
CA MET A 122 -14.68 -0.49 -2.69
C MET A 122 -14.17 -0.90 -4.06
#